data_220c8e5d2de60a377a88cadd03ddfd90
#
_entry.id   220c8e5d2de60a377a88cadd03ddfd90
#
_cell.length_a   1.000
_cell.length_b   1.000
_cell.length_c   1.000
_cell.angle_alpha   90.00
_cell.angle_beta   90.00
_cell.angle_gamma   90.00
#
_symmetry.space_group_name_H-M   'P 1'
#
loop_
_entity.id
_entity.type
_entity.pdbx_description
1 polymer ?
#
loop_
_entity_poly.entity_id
_entity_poly.type
_entity_poly.pdbx_seq_one_letter_code
_entity_poly.pdbx_strand_id
1 'polypeptide(L)'
;LYIWDAADPNRSARWVGDGVMGAWDETAQKIIAVTSAPNKYYLTSYDVQGNLLLSPTPLSGPVRGLTWGFAQLPNPLPNSFAQAAGSAPTPLWSPVITPGPDVPGQRWYLVPIEDVQAPFPQLHDLVDESFNALRNRIILETGWDALASLENAFVPLTTSLEPGLEEDWLYTGRAFAINSLMANAGWLVTLREDIGAQTYWRVYIRAGIQDGSLGEPIHNAPWNLSARYELDPRAYEQGGEYAPVPSGYWVDVTALASAYNWERLPALPNWRSYYNGARFTEFALTNGLNWYSAMQELYPIEALITPTRVLAPTLTPTPTSTSTATPRPTRTPRMTFTPSSMPTPSSVPTLTLPPSFTPTPPTVIP
;
A
#
# COMPACT_ATOMS: atom_id res chain seq x y z
N LEU A 1 11.44 -2.81 -20.34
CA LEU A 1 12.39 -2.68 -21.44
C LEU A 1 13.15 -3.98 -21.64
N TYR A 2 13.36 -4.33 -22.89
CA TYR A 2 14.10 -5.55 -23.24
C TYR A 2 15.23 -5.21 -24.20
N ILE A 3 16.36 -5.87 -24.03
CA ILE A 3 17.46 -5.85 -24.99
C ILE A 3 17.47 -7.18 -25.74
N TRP A 4 17.58 -7.08 -27.05
CA TRP A 4 17.74 -8.21 -27.94
C TRP A 4 19.00 -8.03 -28.80
N ASP A 5 19.81 -9.08 -28.91
CA ASP A 5 21.01 -9.06 -29.76
C ASP A 5 20.63 -9.39 -31.20
N ALA A 6 20.66 -8.37 -32.06
CA ALA A 6 20.35 -8.55 -33.49
C ALA A 6 21.36 -9.43 -34.24
N ALA A 7 22.57 -9.61 -33.72
CA ALA A 7 23.58 -10.48 -34.31
C ALA A 7 23.37 -11.97 -33.97
N ASP A 8 22.62 -12.25 -32.90
CA ASP A 8 22.25 -13.61 -32.51
C ASP A 8 20.72 -13.75 -32.36
N PRO A 9 20.01 -14.01 -33.47
CA PRO A 9 18.56 -14.07 -33.47
C PRO A 9 17.98 -15.25 -32.65
N ASN A 10 18.80 -16.22 -32.26
CA ASN A 10 18.37 -17.34 -31.42
C ASN A 10 18.46 -17.03 -29.93
N ARG A 11 19.08 -15.93 -29.55
CA ARG A 11 19.16 -15.50 -28.17
C ARG A 11 17.86 -14.82 -27.77
N SER A 12 17.29 -15.27 -26.67
CA SER A 12 16.06 -14.64 -26.13
C SER A 12 16.33 -13.19 -25.69
N ALA A 13 15.34 -12.33 -25.89
CA ALA A 13 15.39 -10.97 -25.36
C ALA A 13 15.54 -11.01 -23.82
N ARG A 14 16.43 -10.17 -23.31
CA ARG A 14 16.65 -10.04 -21.87
C ARG A 14 15.97 -8.79 -21.35
N TRP A 15 15.19 -8.95 -20.29
CA TRP A 15 14.64 -7.82 -19.57
C TRP A 15 15.74 -7.07 -18.81
N VAL A 16 15.73 -5.75 -18.84
CA VAL A 16 16.75 -4.88 -18.23
C VAL A 16 16.17 -3.87 -17.25
N GLY A 17 14.90 -3.57 -17.33
CA GLY A 17 14.25 -2.63 -16.44
C GLY A 17 12.89 -2.19 -16.96
N ASP A 18 12.17 -1.45 -16.14
CA ASP A 18 10.89 -0.88 -16.52
C ASP A 18 11.05 0.45 -17.25
N GLY A 19 10.06 0.79 -18.06
CA GLY A 19 10.01 2.05 -18.77
C GLY A 19 8.94 2.04 -19.84
N VAL A 20 8.28 3.18 -19.99
CA VAL A 20 7.31 3.44 -21.07
C VAL A 20 8.00 3.94 -22.33
N MET A 21 9.25 4.37 -22.20
CA MET A 21 10.07 4.94 -23.28
C MET A 21 11.53 4.74 -22.95
N GLY A 22 12.35 4.45 -23.96
CA GLY A 22 13.80 4.28 -23.77
C GLY A 22 14.61 4.85 -24.92
N ALA A 23 15.83 5.29 -24.61
CA ALA A 23 16.86 5.65 -25.59
C ALA A 23 18.15 4.92 -25.29
N TRP A 24 18.77 4.40 -26.33
CA TRP A 24 20.00 3.61 -26.26
C TRP A 24 21.24 4.49 -26.41
N ASP A 25 22.22 4.30 -25.54
CA ASP A 25 23.57 4.86 -25.65
C ASP A 25 24.54 3.74 -26.03
N GLU A 26 24.90 3.67 -27.31
CA GLU A 26 25.82 2.65 -27.84
C GLU A 26 27.21 2.73 -27.19
N THR A 27 27.69 3.93 -26.89
CA THR A 27 29.06 4.14 -26.40
C THR A 27 29.20 3.63 -24.97
N ALA A 28 28.25 3.96 -24.12
CA ALA A 28 28.26 3.55 -22.71
C ALA A 28 27.49 2.24 -22.46
N GLN A 29 26.89 1.64 -23.49
CA GLN A 29 26.06 0.43 -23.38
C GLN A 29 25.03 0.51 -22.26
N LYS A 30 24.30 1.61 -22.25
CA LYS A 30 23.24 1.86 -21.26
C LYS A 30 21.96 2.31 -21.94
N ILE A 31 20.86 2.09 -21.25
CA ILE A 31 19.54 2.58 -21.64
C ILE A 31 19.15 3.69 -20.67
N ILE A 32 18.74 4.84 -21.22
CA ILE A 32 18.03 5.85 -20.46
C ILE A 32 16.55 5.61 -20.69
N ALA A 33 15.78 5.59 -19.62
CA ALA A 33 14.38 5.23 -19.62
C ALA A 33 13.51 6.28 -18.90
N VAL A 34 12.28 6.38 -19.35
CA VAL A 34 11.24 7.10 -18.63
C VAL A 34 10.28 6.09 -18.04
N THR A 35 10.11 6.14 -16.73
CA THR A 35 9.04 5.43 -16.03
C THR A 35 7.90 6.39 -15.68
N SER A 36 6.69 5.89 -15.55
CA SER A 36 5.52 6.70 -15.22
C SER A 36 4.76 6.09 -14.05
N ALA A 37 4.44 6.93 -13.08
CA ALA A 37 3.48 6.65 -12.02
C ALA A 37 2.26 7.57 -12.21
N PRO A 38 1.15 7.35 -11.49
CA PRO A 38 0.02 8.24 -11.57
C PRO A 38 0.45 9.70 -11.33
N ASN A 39 0.27 10.54 -12.36
CA ASN A 39 0.62 11.98 -12.34
C ASN A 39 2.11 12.34 -12.21
N LYS A 40 3.01 11.38 -12.32
CA LYS A 40 4.46 11.62 -12.24
C LYS A 40 5.22 10.85 -13.32
N TYR A 41 6.33 11.42 -13.73
CA TYR A 41 7.29 10.80 -14.65
C TYR A 41 8.67 10.85 -14.03
N TYR A 42 9.46 9.83 -14.28
CA TYR A 42 10.82 9.72 -13.78
C TYR A 42 11.78 9.41 -14.91
N LEU A 43 12.97 9.96 -14.83
CA LEU A 43 14.10 9.58 -15.66
C LEU A 43 14.99 8.61 -14.88
N THR A 44 15.34 7.50 -15.51
CA THR A 44 16.23 6.51 -14.95
C THR A 44 17.18 5.96 -16.01
N SER A 45 18.19 5.18 -15.64
CA SER A 45 19.01 4.47 -16.60
C SER A 45 19.44 3.11 -16.07
N TYR A 46 19.64 2.20 -17.02
CA TYR A 46 20.07 0.81 -16.77
C TYR A 46 21.27 0.47 -17.65
N ASP A 47 22.17 -0.36 -17.13
CA ASP A 47 23.16 -1.00 -17.98
C ASP A 47 22.56 -2.18 -18.79
N VAL A 48 23.39 -2.78 -19.62
CA VAL A 48 22.97 -3.95 -20.40
C VAL A 48 22.68 -5.18 -19.52
N GLN A 49 23.14 -5.24 -18.30
CA GLN A 49 22.86 -6.29 -17.33
C GLN A 49 21.55 -6.08 -16.60
N GLY A 50 20.99 -4.86 -16.67
CA GLY A 50 19.78 -4.45 -15.98
C GLY A 50 20.05 -3.86 -14.60
N ASN A 51 21.30 -3.47 -14.31
CA ASN A 51 21.60 -2.73 -13.10
C ASN A 51 21.15 -1.28 -13.25
N LEU A 52 20.58 -0.73 -12.18
CA LEU A 52 20.20 0.67 -12.13
C LEU A 52 21.47 1.53 -12.07
N LEU A 53 21.63 2.44 -13.01
CA LEU A 53 22.77 3.37 -13.06
C LEU A 53 22.39 4.78 -12.59
N LEU A 54 21.15 5.19 -12.82
CA LEU A 54 20.59 6.46 -12.41
C LEU A 54 19.33 6.19 -11.61
N SER A 55 19.32 6.60 -10.37
CA SER A 55 18.11 6.59 -9.55
C SER A 55 16.97 7.33 -10.26
N PRO A 56 15.73 6.81 -10.18
CA PRO A 56 14.59 7.48 -10.76
C PRO A 56 14.47 8.92 -10.27
N THR A 57 14.70 9.86 -11.19
CA THR A 57 14.66 11.29 -10.92
C THR A 57 13.33 11.85 -11.41
N PRO A 58 12.52 12.52 -10.56
CA PRO A 58 11.24 13.05 -10.97
C PRO A 58 11.39 14.13 -12.04
N LEU A 59 10.49 14.09 -13.01
CA LEU A 59 10.37 15.06 -14.09
C LEU A 59 9.16 15.98 -13.85
N SER A 60 9.30 17.25 -14.23
CA SER A 60 8.28 18.28 -14.00
C SER A 60 7.01 18.14 -14.86
N GLY A 61 6.99 17.20 -15.81
CA GLY A 61 5.85 17.02 -16.70
C GLY A 61 5.97 15.79 -17.59
N PRO A 62 4.95 15.54 -18.44
CA PRO A 62 4.90 14.39 -19.31
C PRO A 62 6.00 14.42 -20.38
N VAL A 63 6.70 13.31 -20.53
CA VAL A 63 7.71 13.12 -21.56
C VAL A 63 7.04 12.66 -22.86
N ARG A 64 7.27 13.40 -23.93
CA ARG A 64 6.72 13.07 -25.26
C ARG A 64 7.72 12.37 -26.17
N GLY A 65 8.98 12.38 -25.82
CA GLY A 65 10.05 11.74 -26.57
C GLY A 65 11.33 11.74 -25.77
N LEU A 66 12.16 10.73 -25.98
CA LEU A 66 13.45 10.56 -25.37
C LEU A 66 14.46 10.23 -26.46
N THR A 67 15.57 10.93 -26.50
CA THR A 67 16.67 10.64 -27.39
C THR A 67 17.98 10.80 -26.65
N TRP A 68 18.97 10.01 -27.01
CA TRP A 68 20.33 10.17 -26.54
C TRP A 68 21.18 10.80 -27.63
N GLY A 69 22.01 11.75 -27.27
CA GLY A 69 22.90 12.40 -28.21
C GLY A 69 24.21 12.85 -27.55
N PHE A 70 25.25 12.98 -28.34
CA PHE A 70 26.58 13.39 -27.90
C PHE A 70 26.83 14.90 -28.05
N ALA A 71 25.79 15.65 -28.38
CA ALA A 71 25.92 17.11 -28.49
C ALA A 71 26.22 17.72 -27.11
N GLN A 72 27.28 18.53 -27.05
CA GLN A 72 27.50 19.34 -25.87
C GLN A 72 26.37 20.35 -25.72
N LEU A 73 25.89 20.51 -24.49
CA LEU A 73 24.94 21.58 -24.19
C LEU A 73 25.60 22.93 -24.49
N PRO A 74 24.89 23.88 -25.09
CA PRO A 74 25.40 25.21 -25.32
C PRO A 74 25.81 25.84 -23.98
N ASN A 75 26.97 26.46 -23.95
CA ASN A 75 27.47 27.23 -22.81
C ASN A 75 27.76 28.69 -23.21
N PRO A 76 26.99 29.69 -22.76
CA PRO A 76 25.90 29.57 -21.77
C PRO A 76 24.65 28.90 -22.33
N LEU A 77 23.84 28.33 -21.43
CA LEU A 77 22.52 27.80 -21.80
C LEU A 77 21.62 28.90 -22.38
N PRO A 78 20.74 28.60 -23.34
CA PRO A 78 19.75 29.57 -23.82
C PRO A 78 18.96 30.15 -22.64
N ASN A 79 18.66 31.46 -22.70
CA ASN A 79 18.08 32.22 -21.58
C ASN A 79 16.80 31.55 -20.99
N SER A 80 15.95 30.94 -21.81
CA SER A 80 14.74 30.27 -21.34
C SER A 80 15.06 29.06 -20.43
N PHE A 81 16.09 28.30 -20.78
CA PHE A 81 16.55 27.15 -19.96
C PHE A 81 17.28 27.61 -18.70
N ALA A 82 18.11 28.64 -18.81
CA ALA A 82 18.81 29.23 -17.67
C ALA A 82 17.83 29.83 -16.65
N GLN A 83 16.79 30.52 -17.13
CA GLN A 83 15.73 31.04 -16.26
C GLN A 83 14.91 29.92 -15.61
N ALA A 84 14.54 28.88 -16.37
CA ALA A 84 13.80 27.74 -15.84
C ALA A 84 14.63 27.00 -14.75
N ALA A 85 15.93 26.78 -15.01
CA ALA A 85 16.81 26.17 -14.04
C ALA A 85 17.01 27.04 -12.78
N GLY A 86 17.12 28.36 -12.95
CA GLY A 86 17.28 29.31 -11.83
C GLY A 86 15.98 29.53 -11.01
N SER A 87 14.81 29.27 -11.59
CA SER A 87 13.52 29.38 -10.91
C SER A 87 12.99 28.06 -10.35
N ALA A 88 13.64 26.94 -10.65
CA ALA A 88 13.25 25.65 -10.09
C ALA A 88 13.47 25.65 -8.58
N PRO A 89 12.46 25.30 -7.77
CA PRO A 89 12.65 25.16 -6.33
C PRO A 89 13.69 24.08 -6.04
N THR A 90 14.55 24.33 -5.08
CA THR A 90 15.48 23.29 -4.60
C THR A 90 14.67 22.14 -4.03
N PRO A 91 14.85 20.90 -4.50
CA PRO A 91 14.13 19.77 -3.95
C PRO A 91 14.50 19.58 -2.47
N LEU A 92 13.51 19.21 -1.64
CA LEU A 92 13.76 18.91 -0.22
C LEU A 92 14.70 17.71 -0.05
N TRP A 93 14.69 16.82 -1.01
CA TRP A 93 15.53 15.63 -1.04
C TRP A 93 15.94 15.31 -2.47
N SER A 94 17.19 14.92 -2.64
CA SER A 94 17.70 14.39 -3.91
C SER A 94 17.94 12.90 -3.73
N PRO A 95 17.50 12.04 -4.66
CA PRO A 95 17.71 10.60 -4.55
C PRO A 95 19.18 10.26 -4.34
N VAL A 96 19.45 9.55 -3.25
CA VAL A 96 20.73 8.91 -2.97
C VAL A 96 20.42 7.45 -2.74
N ILE A 97 21.19 6.56 -3.36
CA ILE A 97 21.09 5.12 -3.13
C ILE A 97 22.48 4.65 -2.73
N THR A 98 22.57 4.07 -1.54
CA THR A 98 23.77 3.39 -1.07
C THR A 98 23.54 1.89 -1.24
N PRO A 99 24.10 1.27 -2.29
CA PRO A 99 23.87 -0.14 -2.51
C PRO A 99 24.36 -0.94 -1.31
N GLY A 100 23.55 -1.86 -0.85
CA GLY A 100 23.97 -2.81 0.16
C GLY A 100 24.89 -3.90 -0.40
N PRO A 101 25.25 -4.91 0.40
CA PRO A 101 26.16 -5.98 -0.02
C PRO A 101 25.50 -6.85 -1.11
N ASP A 102 26.29 -7.16 -2.14
CA ASP A 102 25.86 -8.09 -3.21
C ASP A 102 25.47 -9.44 -2.63
N VAL A 103 24.24 -9.85 -2.90
CA VAL A 103 23.75 -11.21 -2.58
C VAL A 103 23.69 -12.00 -3.88
N PRO A 104 24.46 -13.08 -4.02
CA PRO A 104 24.46 -13.87 -5.23
C PRO A 104 23.06 -14.38 -5.60
N GLY A 105 22.63 -14.11 -6.82
CA GLY A 105 21.33 -14.53 -7.35
C GLY A 105 20.16 -13.63 -7.00
N GLN A 106 20.37 -12.58 -6.21
CA GLN A 106 19.39 -11.52 -5.98
C GLN A 106 19.81 -10.26 -6.74
N ARG A 107 18.82 -9.56 -7.27
CA ARG A 107 19.04 -8.29 -7.96
C ARG A 107 19.05 -7.12 -6.98
N TRP A 108 18.17 -7.21 -5.97
CA TRP A 108 18.03 -6.26 -4.86
C TRP A 108 17.69 -7.02 -3.58
N TYR A 109 17.75 -6.36 -2.45
CA TYR A 109 17.47 -6.98 -1.15
C TYR A 109 16.73 -6.00 -0.23
N LEU A 110 16.29 -6.55 0.90
CA LEU A 110 15.65 -5.81 1.97
C LEU A 110 16.70 -5.38 2.98
N VAL A 111 16.61 -4.15 3.44
CA VAL A 111 17.44 -3.60 4.51
C VAL A 111 16.59 -3.34 5.75
N PRO A 112 17.11 -3.56 6.95
CA PRO A 112 16.40 -3.25 8.19
C PRO A 112 16.26 -1.73 8.35
N ILE A 113 15.11 -1.30 8.88
CA ILE A 113 14.89 0.08 9.28
C ILE A 113 15.24 0.19 10.75
N GLU A 114 16.26 0.97 11.07
CA GLU A 114 16.72 1.15 12.45
C GLU A 114 15.70 1.92 13.30
N ASP A 115 15.53 1.52 14.55
CA ASP A 115 14.65 2.17 15.53
C ASP A 115 13.19 2.32 15.10
N VAL A 116 12.69 1.39 14.26
CA VAL A 116 11.29 1.31 13.86
C VAL A 116 10.66 0.02 14.36
N GLN A 117 9.51 0.15 15.01
CA GLN A 117 8.69 -0.98 15.44
C GLN A 117 7.67 -1.31 14.34
N ALA A 118 7.79 -2.49 13.76
CA ALA A 118 6.85 -3.05 12.78
C ALA A 118 6.93 -4.59 12.85
N PRO A 119 5.94 -5.33 12.32
CA PRO A 119 6.03 -6.79 12.23
C PRO A 119 7.28 -7.27 11.49
N PHE A 120 7.61 -6.61 10.39
CA PHE A 120 8.84 -6.80 9.60
C PHE A 120 9.41 -5.42 9.26
N PRO A 121 10.30 -4.86 10.11
CA PRO A 121 10.84 -3.51 9.93
C PRO A 121 11.95 -3.50 8.87
N GLN A 122 11.59 -3.76 7.64
CA GLN A 122 12.50 -3.82 6.49
C GLN A 122 11.89 -3.06 5.32
N LEU A 123 12.74 -2.46 4.51
CA LEU A 123 12.38 -1.85 3.24
C LEU A 123 13.32 -2.34 2.14
N HIS A 124 12.91 -2.15 0.91
CA HIS A 124 13.75 -2.38 -0.26
C HIS A 124 14.93 -1.38 -0.26
N ASP A 125 16.13 -1.86 -0.57
CA ASP A 125 17.38 -1.09 -0.61
C ASP A 125 17.33 0.19 -1.46
N LEU A 126 16.44 0.25 -2.44
CA LEU A 126 16.26 1.44 -3.28
C LEU A 126 15.40 2.54 -2.66
N VAL A 127 14.82 2.32 -1.49
CA VAL A 127 13.85 3.26 -0.89
C VAL A 127 14.10 3.60 0.57
N ASP A 128 15.01 2.89 1.23
CA ASP A 128 15.28 3.05 2.67
C ASP A 128 15.88 4.42 3.01
N GLU A 129 16.81 4.95 2.20
CA GLU A 129 17.35 6.30 2.42
C GLU A 129 16.25 7.37 2.27
N SER A 130 15.35 7.19 1.31
CA SER A 130 14.22 8.09 1.14
C SER A 130 13.28 8.04 2.34
N PHE A 131 13.03 6.85 2.89
CA PHE A 131 12.23 6.68 4.10
C PHE A 131 12.90 7.36 5.30
N ASN A 132 14.19 7.11 5.52
CA ASN A 132 14.94 7.69 6.62
C ASN A 132 15.00 9.22 6.52
N ALA A 133 15.17 9.75 5.32
CA ALA A 133 15.15 11.21 5.09
C ALA A 133 13.75 11.80 5.36
N LEU A 134 12.69 11.15 4.91
CA LEU A 134 11.31 11.54 5.22
C LEU A 134 11.03 11.48 6.72
N ARG A 135 11.42 10.40 7.41
CA ARG A 135 11.25 10.24 8.86
C ARG A 135 11.92 11.38 9.63
N ASN A 136 13.17 11.69 9.28
CA ASN A 136 13.89 12.81 9.88
C ASN A 136 13.18 14.15 9.63
N ARG A 137 12.63 14.35 8.44
CA ARG A 137 11.87 15.56 8.15
C ARG A 137 10.58 15.63 8.96
N ILE A 138 9.85 14.54 9.09
CA ILE A 138 8.64 14.47 9.91
C ILE A 138 8.97 14.78 11.38
N ILE A 139 10.05 14.25 11.93
CA ILE A 139 10.52 14.58 13.28
C ILE A 139 10.73 16.09 13.45
N LEU A 140 11.38 16.75 12.49
CA LEU A 140 11.62 18.18 12.54
C LEU A 140 10.32 18.99 12.47
N GLU A 141 9.36 18.58 11.64
CA GLU A 141 8.11 19.31 11.43
C GLU A 141 7.06 19.03 12.52
N THR A 142 7.07 17.84 13.10
CA THR A 142 6.10 17.44 14.13
C THR A 142 6.63 17.61 15.56
N GLY A 143 7.96 17.65 15.74
CA GLY A 143 8.61 17.67 17.05
C GLY A 143 8.69 16.30 17.73
N TRP A 144 8.34 15.20 17.04
CA TRP A 144 8.41 13.83 17.56
C TRP A 144 8.49 12.81 16.41
N ASP A 145 8.94 11.59 16.71
CA ASP A 145 9.11 10.54 15.71
C ASP A 145 7.80 9.78 15.47
N ALA A 146 7.00 10.28 14.56
CA ALA A 146 5.72 9.69 14.22
C ALA A 146 5.83 8.38 13.40
N LEU A 147 7.00 8.11 12.80
CA LEU A 147 7.25 6.88 12.06
C LEU A 147 8.05 5.84 12.86
N ALA A 148 8.33 6.07 14.14
CA ALA A 148 8.95 5.07 15.01
C ALA A 148 8.10 3.80 15.19
N SER A 149 6.80 3.87 14.93
CA SER A 149 5.90 2.72 14.93
C SER A 149 5.08 2.71 13.66
N LEU A 150 5.23 1.66 12.87
CA LEU A 150 4.48 1.43 11.64
C LEU A 150 3.52 0.25 11.85
N GLU A 151 2.41 0.28 11.15
CA GLU A 151 1.51 -0.87 11.05
C GLU A 151 2.17 -1.99 10.25
N ASN A 152 2.79 -1.62 9.12
CA ASN A 152 3.60 -2.50 8.28
C ASN A 152 4.66 -1.69 7.53
N ALA A 153 5.79 -2.35 7.21
CA ALA A 153 6.81 -1.87 6.28
C ALA A 153 7.10 -2.91 5.19
N PHE A 154 7.07 -4.18 5.57
CA PHE A 154 7.24 -5.30 4.66
C PHE A 154 6.33 -6.46 5.07
N VAL A 155 5.85 -7.20 4.07
CA VAL A 155 5.09 -8.44 4.27
C VAL A 155 5.78 -9.54 3.47
N PRO A 156 6.26 -10.61 4.11
CA PRO A 156 6.95 -11.69 3.40
C PRO A 156 5.99 -12.49 2.52
N LEU A 157 6.49 -13.02 1.41
CA LEU A 157 5.72 -13.80 0.43
C LEU A 157 5.08 -15.09 1.02
N THR A 158 5.57 -15.52 2.19
CA THR A 158 4.97 -16.63 2.95
C THR A 158 3.61 -16.30 3.56
N THR A 159 3.31 -15.01 3.71
CA THR A 159 2.00 -14.53 4.11
C THR A 159 1.11 -14.50 2.87
N SER A 160 -0.06 -15.12 2.92
CA SER A 160 -1.00 -15.05 1.79
C SER A 160 -1.64 -13.67 1.70
N LEU A 161 -1.86 -13.19 0.47
CA LEU A 161 -2.65 -11.99 0.25
C LEU A 161 -4.02 -12.14 0.91
N GLU A 162 -4.48 -11.06 1.53
CA GLU A 162 -5.82 -11.04 2.10
C GLU A 162 -6.89 -11.15 1.01
N PRO A 163 -8.02 -11.81 1.29
CA PRO A 163 -9.12 -11.90 0.34
C PRO A 163 -9.58 -10.50 -0.11
N GLY A 164 -9.58 -10.26 -1.42
CA GLY A 164 -9.97 -8.97 -2.00
C GLY A 164 -8.80 -8.03 -2.33
N LEU A 165 -7.57 -8.40 -1.98
CA LEU A 165 -6.35 -7.77 -2.48
C LEU A 165 -5.81 -8.59 -3.66
N GLU A 166 -5.66 -7.97 -4.81
CA GLU A 166 -4.96 -8.55 -5.97
C GLU A 166 -3.48 -8.17 -5.95
N GLU A 167 -3.18 -6.99 -5.40
CA GLU A 167 -1.86 -6.40 -5.30
C GLU A 167 -1.69 -5.71 -3.95
N ASP A 168 -0.56 -5.94 -3.31
CA ASP A 168 -0.17 -5.26 -2.08
C ASP A 168 1.30 -4.84 -2.15
N TRP A 169 1.54 -3.53 -2.14
CA TRP A 169 2.88 -2.95 -2.28
C TRP A 169 3.80 -3.25 -1.10
N LEU A 170 3.27 -3.62 0.04
CA LEU A 170 4.07 -4.04 1.20
C LEU A 170 4.91 -5.30 0.91
N TYR A 171 4.47 -6.18 0.01
CA TYR A 171 5.25 -7.35 -0.41
C TYR A 171 6.49 -7.00 -1.22
N THR A 172 6.54 -5.81 -1.80
CA THR A 172 7.70 -5.33 -2.58
C THR A 172 8.77 -4.69 -1.72
N GLY A 173 8.49 -4.45 -0.43
CA GLY A 173 9.33 -3.63 0.44
C GLY A 173 9.40 -2.16 0.04
N ARG A 174 8.59 -1.72 -0.93
CA ARG A 174 8.53 -0.33 -1.43
C ARG A 174 7.35 0.45 -0.90
N ALA A 175 6.73 -0.02 0.18
CA ALA A 175 5.62 0.63 0.84
C ALA A 175 5.77 0.57 2.36
N PHE A 176 5.11 1.50 3.04
CA PHE A 176 4.91 1.46 4.47
C PHE A 176 3.50 1.94 4.82
N ALA A 177 2.98 1.46 5.93
CA ALA A 177 1.72 1.91 6.50
C ALA A 177 1.97 2.52 7.89
N ILE A 178 1.54 3.77 8.08
CA ILE A 178 1.62 4.44 9.38
C ILE A 178 0.64 3.75 10.33
N ASN A 179 1.02 3.59 11.59
CA ASN A 179 0.24 2.91 12.59
C ASN A 179 -1.16 3.55 12.76
N SER A 180 -2.19 2.81 12.38
CA SER A 180 -3.58 3.26 12.41
C SER A 180 -4.11 3.53 13.83
N LEU A 181 -3.50 2.96 14.87
CA LEU A 181 -3.84 3.25 16.26
C LEU A 181 -3.64 4.72 16.63
N MET A 182 -2.78 5.43 15.91
CA MET A 182 -2.59 6.87 16.09
C MET A 182 -3.86 7.67 15.73
N ALA A 183 -4.66 7.18 14.78
CA ALA A 183 -5.95 7.80 14.46
C ALA A 183 -6.93 7.69 15.63
N ASN A 184 -7.01 6.52 16.28
CA ASN A 184 -7.84 6.29 17.43
C ASN A 184 -7.40 7.12 18.66
N ALA A 185 -6.11 7.39 18.76
CA ALA A 185 -5.53 8.21 19.81
C ALA A 185 -5.63 9.73 19.55
N GLY A 186 -6.13 10.14 18.37
CA GLY A 186 -6.23 11.55 17.98
C GLY A 186 -4.90 12.21 17.60
N TRP A 187 -3.88 11.41 17.24
CA TRP A 187 -2.58 11.89 16.78
C TRP A 187 -2.42 11.86 15.24
N LEU A 188 -3.34 11.20 14.56
CA LEU A 188 -3.39 11.12 13.11
C LEU A 188 -4.82 11.36 12.65
N VAL A 189 -4.98 12.14 11.60
CA VAL A 189 -6.25 12.29 10.90
C VAL A 189 -6.03 12.19 9.40
N THR A 190 -7.07 11.79 8.68
CA THR A 190 -7.02 11.69 7.23
C THR A 190 -8.16 12.46 6.60
N LEU A 191 -7.87 13.17 5.53
CA LEU A 191 -8.87 13.82 4.70
C LEU A 191 -9.14 12.96 3.47
N ARG A 192 -10.41 12.78 3.14
CA ARG A 192 -10.81 12.11 1.91
C ARG A 192 -10.69 13.07 0.73
N GLU A 193 -10.01 12.63 -0.31
CA GLU A 193 -9.88 13.35 -1.57
C GLU A 193 -10.29 12.44 -2.73
N ASP A 194 -11.35 12.82 -3.43
CA ASP A 194 -11.80 12.11 -4.63
C ASP A 194 -11.21 12.79 -5.87
N ILE A 195 -10.35 12.08 -6.60
CA ILE A 195 -9.67 12.55 -7.82
C ILE A 195 -10.13 11.69 -8.99
N GLY A 196 -11.00 12.23 -9.80
CA GLY A 196 -11.69 11.46 -10.83
C GLY A 196 -12.58 10.38 -10.22
N ALA A 197 -12.37 9.13 -10.60
CA ALA A 197 -13.10 7.98 -10.05
C ALA A 197 -12.41 7.32 -8.85
N GLN A 198 -11.27 7.84 -8.41
CA GLN A 198 -10.46 7.23 -7.35
C GLN A 198 -10.53 8.05 -6.07
N THR A 199 -10.56 7.36 -4.93
CA THR A 199 -10.48 7.96 -3.60
C THR A 199 -9.06 7.84 -3.08
N TYR A 200 -8.53 8.94 -2.55
CA TYR A 200 -7.22 9.03 -1.89
C TYR A 200 -7.39 9.60 -0.48
N TRP A 201 -6.40 9.34 0.36
CA TRP A 201 -6.38 9.82 1.73
C TRP A 201 -5.20 10.78 1.92
N ARG A 202 -5.48 11.98 2.43
CA ARG A 202 -4.44 12.93 2.81
C ARG A 202 -4.21 12.85 4.30
N VAL A 203 -3.00 12.48 4.69
CA VAL A 203 -2.64 12.15 6.07
C VAL A 203 -2.03 13.36 6.75
N TYR A 204 -2.53 13.66 7.94
CA TYR A 204 -1.99 14.68 8.83
C TYR A 204 -1.61 14.07 10.17
N ILE A 205 -0.48 14.47 10.70
CA ILE A 205 0.01 14.10 12.02
C ILE A 205 0.00 15.33 12.92
N ARG A 206 -0.45 15.15 14.14
CA ARG A 206 -0.52 16.22 15.14
C ARG A 206 0.89 16.62 15.56
N ALA A 207 1.18 17.92 15.57
CA ALA A 207 2.43 18.44 16.09
C ALA A 207 2.56 18.15 17.59
N GLY A 208 3.76 17.82 18.06
CA GLY A 208 4.03 17.60 19.48
C GLY A 208 3.87 18.87 20.32
N ILE A 209 4.18 20.03 19.74
CA ILE A 209 4.01 21.35 20.34
C ILE A 209 2.80 22.01 19.70
N GLN A 210 1.87 22.49 20.53
CA GLN A 210 0.57 22.98 20.10
C GLN A 210 0.42 24.50 20.33
N ASP A 211 1.51 25.26 20.18
CA ASP A 211 1.56 26.72 20.34
C ASP A 211 1.60 27.50 19.00
N GLY A 212 1.58 26.76 17.87
CA GLY A 212 1.67 27.34 16.55
C GLY A 212 3.09 27.48 16.00
N SER A 213 4.11 27.03 16.73
CA SER A 213 5.49 26.98 16.23
C SER A 213 5.73 25.86 15.24
N LEU A 214 4.91 24.79 15.29
CA LEU A 214 4.97 23.63 14.41
C LEU A 214 3.58 23.34 13.83
N GLY A 215 3.55 23.02 12.54
CA GLY A 215 2.33 22.67 11.83
C GLY A 215 1.33 23.81 11.66
N GLU A 216 0.19 23.49 11.10
CA GLU A 216 -0.91 24.43 10.81
C GLU A 216 -2.26 23.85 11.21
N PRO A 217 -3.30 24.70 11.49
CA PRO A 217 -4.65 24.20 11.71
C PRO A 217 -5.24 23.52 10.48
N ILE A 218 -5.97 22.45 10.68
CA ILE A 218 -6.75 21.80 9.62
C ILE A 218 -8.08 22.56 9.47
N HIS A 219 -8.50 22.79 8.24
CA HIS A 219 -9.74 23.49 7.92
C HIS A 219 -10.83 22.56 7.37
N ASN A 220 -10.46 21.39 6.88
CA ASN A 220 -11.38 20.42 6.30
C ASN A 220 -11.72 19.32 7.29
N ALA A 221 -12.96 18.83 7.23
CA ALA A 221 -13.42 17.73 8.06
C ALA A 221 -12.68 16.42 7.71
N PRO A 222 -12.07 15.74 8.69
CA PRO A 222 -11.43 14.46 8.45
C PRO A 222 -12.45 13.34 8.26
N TRP A 223 -12.00 12.25 7.67
CA TRP A 223 -12.80 11.06 7.45
C TRP A 223 -12.60 10.06 8.60
N ASN A 224 -13.68 9.65 9.24
CA ASN A 224 -13.71 8.62 10.26
C ASN A 224 -14.06 7.27 9.63
N LEU A 225 -13.05 6.44 9.37
CA LEU A 225 -13.25 5.09 8.84
C LEU A 225 -13.94 4.17 9.86
N SER A 226 -13.72 4.38 11.15
CA SER A 226 -14.26 3.53 12.21
C SER A 226 -15.79 3.66 12.36
N ALA A 227 -16.36 4.77 11.92
CA ALA A 227 -17.81 5.00 11.92
C ALA A 227 -18.59 3.95 11.12
N ARG A 228 -17.94 3.25 10.17
CA ARG A 228 -18.56 2.13 9.44
C ARG A 228 -18.99 0.96 10.32
N TYR A 229 -18.40 0.83 11.50
CA TYR A 229 -18.72 -0.23 12.46
C TYR A 229 -19.73 0.22 13.50
N GLU A 230 -20.17 1.46 13.44
CA GLU A 230 -21.23 2.00 14.27
C GLU A 230 -22.60 1.59 13.72
N LEU A 231 -23.64 1.87 14.48
CA LEU A 231 -25.00 1.42 14.13
C LEU A 231 -25.68 2.26 13.04
N ASP A 232 -25.02 3.27 12.48
CA ASP A 232 -25.57 4.08 11.39
C ASP A 232 -25.41 3.37 10.03
N PRO A 233 -26.51 2.96 9.37
CA PRO A 233 -26.46 2.34 8.05
C PRO A 233 -25.79 3.21 6.98
N ARG A 234 -25.88 4.54 7.08
CA ARG A 234 -25.28 5.45 6.11
C ARG A 234 -23.75 5.45 6.21
N ALA A 235 -23.21 5.46 7.42
CA ALA A 235 -21.78 5.35 7.65
C ALA A 235 -21.24 4.00 7.16
N TYR A 236 -22.00 2.92 7.33
CA TYR A 236 -21.67 1.61 6.79
C TYR A 236 -21.60 1.61 5.25
N GLU A 237 -22.63 2.12 4.57
CA GLU A 237 -22.70 2.17 3.10
C GLU A 237 -21.64 3.07 2.47
N GLN A 238 -21.30 4.18 3.15
CA GLN A 238 -20.27 5.12 2.70
C GLN A 238 -18.85 4.71 3.06
N GLY A 239 -18.69 3.69 3.90
CA GLY A 239 -17.40 3.22 4.41
C GLY A 239 -16.80 4.17 5.45
N GLY A 240 -17.62 4.90 6.20
CA GLY A 240 -17.25 5.88 7.20
C GLY A 240 -18.08 7.16 7.08
N GLU A 241 -17.69 8.19 7.82
CA GLU A 241 -18.34 9.51 7.80
C GLU A 241 -17.34 10.65 8.04
N TYR A 242 -17.75 11.88 7.78
CA TYR A 242 -16.95 13.04 8.14
C TYR A 242 -17.05 13.31 9.64
N ALA A 243 -15.88 13.43 10.29
CA ALA A 243 -15.77 13.83 11.69
C ALA A 243 -15.65 15.36 11.81
N PRO A 244 -15.93 15.93 13.01
CA PRO A 244 -15.67 17.33 13.28
C PRO A 244 -14.20 17.69 13.04
N VAL A 245 -13.96 18.92 12.55
CA VAL A 245 -12.61 19.42 12.34
C VAL A 245 -11.88 19.48 13.69
N PRO A 246 -10.73 18.77 13.83
CA PRO A 246 -10.00 18.77 15.08
C PRO A 246 -9.30 20.11 15.30
N SER A 247 -9.27 20.57 16.54
CA SER A 247 -8.48 21.73 16.93
C SER A 247 -6.98 21.40 17.00
N GLY A 248 -6.15 22.43 16.99
CA GLY A 248 -4.71 22.31 17.15
C GLY A 248 -3.94 22.38 15.83
N TYR A 249 -2.64 22.06 15.90
CA TYR A 249 -1.69 22.20 14.82
C TYR A 249 -1.25 20.84 14.29
N TRP A 250 -1.21 20.72 12.97
CA TRP A 250 -1.07 19.47 12.25
C TRP A 250 -0.06 19.63 11.11
N VAL A 251 0.68 18.61 10.83
CA VAL A 251 1.65 18.54 9.73
C VAL A 251 1.10 17.66 8.62
N ASP A 252 1.13 18.16 7.40
CA ASP A 252 0.71 17.44 6.20
C ASP A 252 1.78 16.44 5.76
N VAL A 253 1.67 15.21 6.25
CA VAL A 253 2.59 14.13 5.91
C VAL A 253 2.51 13.74 4.44
N THR A 254 1.32 13.86 3.82
CA THR A 254 1.18 13.54 2.39
C THR A 254 1.99 14.48 1.51
N ALA A 255 2.00 15.78 1.84
CA ALA A 255 2.81 16.74 1.12
C ALA A 255 4.31 16.51 1.34
N LEU A 256 4.71 16.23 2.58
CA LEU A 256 6.10 15.89 2.88
C LEU A 256 6.53 14.60 2.18
N ALA A 257 5.76 13.52 2.29
CA ALA A 257 6.04 12.25 1.65
C ALA A 257 6.25 12.40 0.14
N SER A 258 5.41 13.20 -0.51
CA SER A 258 5.55 13.50 -1.95
C SER A 258 6.89 14.17 -2.29
N ALA A 259 7.44 15.01 -1.41
CA ALA A 259 8.74 15.66 -1.61
C ALA A 259 9.92 14.65 -1.52
N TYR A 260 9.69 13.50 -0.91
CA TYR A 260 10.63 12.37 -0.80
C TYR A 260 10.26 11.21 -1.73
N ASN A 261 9.45 11.48 -2.77
CA ASN A 261 8.99 10.53 -3.78
C ASN A 261 8.04 9.41 -3.28
N TRP A 262 7.55 9.50 -2.06
CA TRP A 262 6.52 8.62 -1.56
C TRP A 262 5.14 9.09 -2.03
N GLU A 263 4.36 8.18 -2.53
CA GLU A 263 3.02 8.42 -3.06
C GLU A 263 1.98 7.68 -2.21
N ARG A 264 0.86 8.33 -1.98
CA ARG A 264 -0.30 7.64 -1.43
C ARG A 264 -0.93 6.76 -2.51
N LEU A 265 -1.33 5.57 -2.12
CA LEU A 265 -2.04 4.67 -3.02
C LEU A 265 -3.53 5.02 -3.09
N PRO A 266 -4.18 4.84 -4.25
CA PRO A 266 -5.62 4.97 -4.33
C PRO A 266 -6.29 3.86 -3.53
N ALA A 267 -7.41 4.18 -2.87
CA ALA A 267 -8.26 3.18 -2.28
C ALA A 267 -8.79 2.21 -3.36
N LEU A 268 -8.86 0.93 -3.01
CA LEU A 268 -9.42 -0.08 -3.90
C LEU A 268 -10.93 0.15 -4.14
N PRO A 269 -11.50 -0.34 -5.25
CA PRO A 269 -12.92 -0.12 -5.54
C PRO A 269 -13.87 -0.62 -4.43
N ASN A 270 -13.46 -1.64 -3.67
CA ASN A 270 -14.21 -2.25 -2.58
C ASN A 270 -13.96 -1.64 -1.20
N TRP A 271 -13.18 -0.56 -1.08
CA TRP A 271 -12.73 0.02 0.19
C TRP A 271 -13.87 0.36 1.18
N ARG A 272 -15.07 0.64 0.68
CA ARG A 272 -16.21 0.95 1.54
C ARG A 272 -16.67 -0.22 2.39
N SER A 273 -16.60 -1.44 1.85
CA SER A 273 -16.96 -2.68 2.53
C SER A 273 -15.76 -3.44 3.08
N TYR A 274 -14.56 -3.13 2.61
CA TYR A 274 -13.33 -3.82 2.96
C TYR A 274 -12.29 -2.81 3.51
N TYR A 275 -12.00 -2.89 4.81
CA TYR A 275 -11.18 -1.89 5.51
C TYR A 275 -9.78 -1.75 4.91
N ASN A 276 -9.07 -2.86 4.70
CA ASN A 276 -7.69 -2.83 4.17
C ASN A 276 -7.65 -2.28 2.74
N GLY A 277 -8.74 -2.43 1.98
CA GLY A 277 -8.87 -1.80 0.68
C GLY A 277 -8.87 -0.27 0.71
N ALA A 278 -9.08 0.34 1.88
CA ALA A 278 -8.98 1.79 2.01
C ALA A 278 -7.55 2.31 1.82
N ARG A 279 -6.52 1.54 2.20
CA ARG A 279 -5.10 1.97 2.15
C ARG A 279 -4.91 3.32 2.86
N PHE A 280 -5.52 3.45 4.02
CA PHE A 280 -5.81 4.72 4.70
C PHE A 280 -4.58 5.50 5.12
N THR A 281 -3.49 4.82 5.45
CA THR A 281 -2.23 5.40 5.92
C THR A 281 -1.03 4.87 5.13
N GLU A 282 -1.28 4.26 3.96
CA GLU A 282 -0.28 3.57 3.16
C GLU A 282 0.35 4.50 2.13
N PHE A 283 1.67 4.43 2.07
CA PHE A 283 2.49 5.15 1.10
C PHE A 283 3.40 4.16 0.39
N ALA A 284 3.60 4.36 -0.91
CA ALA A 284 4.50 3.57 -1.72
C ALA A 284 5.45 4.45 -2.52
N LEU A 285 6.67 3.97 -2.74
CA LEU A 285 7.64 4.57 -3.65
C LEU A 285 7.76 3.68 -4.88
N THR A 286 6.84 3.88 -5.83
CA THR A 286 6.71 3.01 -7.00
C THR A 286 7.78 3.24 -8.05
N ASN A 287 8.32 4.45 -8.14
CA ASN A 287 9.21 4.88 -9.22
C ASN A 287 8.66 4.60 -10.63
N GLY A 288 7.32 4.51 -10.78
CA GLY A 288 6.66 4.18 -12.03
C GLY A 288 6.68 2.69 -12.38
N LEU A 289 7.12 1.81 -11.48
CA LEU A 289 6.98 0.38 -11.63
C LEU A 289 5.51 -0.03 -11.47
N ASN A 290 5.10 -1.07 -12.17
CA ASN A 290 3.92 -1.82 -11.79
C ASN A 290 4.27 -2.79 -10.64
N TRP A 291 3.26 -3.26 -9.93
CA TRP A 291 3.46 -4.12 -8.77
C TRP A 291 4.24 -5.41 -9.10
N TYR A 292 3.93 -6.05 -10.22
CA TYR A 292 4.59 -7.29 -10.62
C TYR A 292 6.08 -7.09 -10.91
N SER A 293 6.43 -5.99 -11.58
CA SER A 293 7.84 -5.65 -11.82
C SER A 293 8.59 -5.33 -10.54
N ALA A 294 7.95 -4.64 -9.60
CA ALA A 294 8.54 -4.39 -8.29
C ALA A 294 8.75 -5.69 -7.49
N MET A 295 7.82 -6.65 -7.58
CA MET A 295 7.99 -7.98 -6.98
C MET A 295 9.18 -8.75 -7.58
N GLN A 296 9.43 -8.62 -8.89
CA GLN A 296 10.56 -9.29 -9.56
C GLN A 296 11.92 -8.75 -9.15
N GLU A 297 11.99 -7.62 -8.49
CA GLU A 297 13.24 -7.11 -7.92
C GLU A 297 13.69 -7.97 -6.72
N LEU A 298 12.76 -8.46 -5.92
CA LEU A 298 13.04 -9.27 -4.73
C LEU A 298 12.91 -10.78 -4.99
N TYR A 299 12.00 -11.17 -5.88
CA TYR A 299 11.61 -12.56 -6.02
C TYR A 299 11.85 -13.08 -7.44
N PRO A 300 12.31 -14.31 -7.61
CA PRO A 300 12.38 -14.93 -8.92
C PRO A 300 10.95 -15.19 -9.45
N ILE A 301 10.82 -15.21 -10.77
CA ILE A 301 9.52 -15.39 -11.45
C ILE A 301 8.81 -16.65 -10.96
N GLU A 302 9.55 -17.72 -10.72
CA GLU A 302 9.01 -19.01 -10.27
C GLU A 302 8.32 -18.91 -8.90
N ALA A 303 8.77 -18.00 -8.05
CA ALA A 303 8.14 -17.75 -6.73
C ALA A 303 6.83 -16.96 -6.84
N LEU A 304 6.66 -16.18 -7.93
CA LEU A 304 5.48 -15.36 -8.18
C LEU A 304 4.37 -16.10 -8.94
N ILE A 305 4.71 -17.21 -9.60
CA ILE A 305 3.74 -18.06 -10.30
C ILE A 305 3.07 -18.93 -9.24
N THR A 306 1.83 -18.63 -8.93
CA THR A 306 1.00 -19.54 -8.11
C THR A 306 0.85 -20.85 -8.86
N PRO A 307 1.31 -22.01 -8.33
CA PRO A 307 1.10 -23.27 -9.00
C PRO A 307 -0.41 -23.50 -9.17
N THR A 308 -0.87 -23.58 -10.41
CA THR A 308 -2.24 -23.93 -10.71
C THR A 308 -2.50 -25.27 -10.01
N ARG A 309 -3.39 -25.27 -9.02
CA ARG A 309 -3.76 -26.49 -8.30
C ARG A 309 -4.37 -27.43 -9.32
N VAL A 310 -3.59 -28.40 -9.78
CA VAL A 310 -4.11 -29.50 -10.57
C VAL A 310 -5.06 -30.25 -9.64
N LEU A 311 -6.34 -30.01 -9.81
CA LEU A 311 -7.36 -30.80 -9.11
C LEU A 311 -7.09 -32.26 -9.49
N ALA A 312 -6.71 -33.05 -8.49
CA ALA A 312 -6.62 -34.48 -8.70
C ALA A 312 -7.93 -34.93 -9.35
N PRO A 313 -7.90 -35.77 -10.40
CA PRO A 313 -9.14 -36.21 -11.06
C PRO A 313 -10.06 -36.76 -10.00
N THR A 314 -11.23 -36.18 -9.87
CA THR A 314 -12.28 -36.68 -8.97
C THR A 314 -12.53 -38.11 -9.41
N LEU A 315 -12.22 -39.06 -8.54
CA LEU A 315 -12.55 -40.46 -8.81
C LEU A 315 -14.06 -40.53 -9.09
N THR A 316 -14.41 -40.70 -10.35
CA THR A 316 -15.80 -40.88 -10.75
C THR A 316 -16.30 -42.10 -9.97
N PRO A 317 -17.32 -41.95 -9.13
CA PRO A 317 -17.82 -43.12 -8.40
C PRO A 317 -18.21 -44.20 -9.41
N THR A 318 -17.55 -45.33 -9.32
CA THR A 318 -17.89 -46.50 -10.11
C THR A 318 -19.37 -46.80 -9.86
N PRO A 319 -20.22 -46.92 -10.89
CA PRO A 319 -21.62 -47.19 -10.69
C PRO A 319 -21.74 -48.47 -9.87
N THR A 320 -22.15 -48.33 -8.61
CA THR A 320 -22.50 -49.47 -7.77
C THR A 320 -23.70 -50.14 -8.41
N SER A 321 -23.56 -51.42 -8.79
CA SER A 321 -24.67 -52.23 -9.31
C SER A 321 -25.80 -52.22 -8.28
N THR A 322 -26.89 -51.53 -8.61
CA THR A 322 -28.07 -51.49 -7.78
C THR A 322 -28.72 -52.86 -7.89
N SER A 323 -28.63 -53.66 -6.83
CA SER A 323 -29.38 -54.90 -6.71
C SER A 323 -30.87 -54.56 -6.71
N THR A 324 -31.58 -54.97 -7.76
CA THR A 324 -33.03 -54.82 -7.87
C THR A 324 -33.66 -55.61 -6.74
N ALA A 325 -34.20 -54.92 -5.74
CA ALA A 325 -34.91 -55.55 -4.65
C ALA A 325 -36.24 -56.10 -5.16
N THR A 326 -36.43 -57.42 -5.03
CA THR A 326 -37.66 -58.09 -5.29
C THR A 326 -38.79 -57.53 -4.41
N PRO A 327 -39.94 -57.16 -4.93
CA PRO A 327 -41.06 -56.62 -4.13
C PRO A 327 -41.52 -57.54 -3.03
N ARG A 328 -41.42 -57.08 -1.79
CA ARG A 328 -41.91 -57.76 -0.61
C ARG A 328 -43.44 -57.65 -0.54
N PRO A 329 -44.18 -58.73 -0.20
CA PRO A 329 -45.63 -58.68 -0.15
C PRO A 329 -46.15 -57.68 0.90
N THR A 330 -47.18 -56.93 0.49
CA THR A 330 -47.87 -55.92 1.25
C THR A 330 -48.50 -56.48 2.53
N ARG A 331 -48.11 -55.93 3.68
CA ARG A 331 -48.77 -56.23 4.96
C ARG A 331 -49.99 -55.33 5.13
N THR A 332 -51.08 -55.98 5.59
CA THR A 332 -52.35 -55.39 5.97
C THR A 332 -52.25 -54.25 6.96
N PRO A 333 -53.05 -53.18 6.87
CA PRO A 333 -52.94 -52.00 7.71
C PRO A 333 -53.26 -52.29 9.16
N ARG A 334 -52.37 -51.85 10.06
CA ARG A 334 -52.54 -51.85 11.51
C ARG A 334 -53.14 -50.53 11.98
N MET A 335 -54.09 -50.63 12.90
CA MET A 335 -54.86 -49.51 13.46
C MET A 335 -54.03 -48.31 13.90
N THR A 336 -54.56 -47.10 13.62
CA THR A 336 -54.12 -45.79 13.96
C THR A 336 -54.14 -45.53 15.48
N PHE A 337 -53.03 -45.13 16.06
CA PHE A 337 -52.98 -44.57 17.42
C PHE A 337 -53.22 -43.07 17.42
N THR A 338 -54.11 -42.64 18.31
CA THR A 338 -54.41 -41.22 18.58
C THR A 338 -53.21 -40.45 19.12
N PRO A 339 -52.93 -39.23 18.68
CA PRO A 339 -51.79 -38.50 19.19
C PRO A 339 -52.03 -38.02 20.62
N SER A 340 -51.05 -38.31 21.50
CA SER A 340 -50.98 -37.81 22.86
C SER A 340 -50.44 -36.37 22.85
N SER A 341 -51.00 -35.55 23.71
CA SER A 341 -50.75 -34.11 23.88
C SER A 341 -49.28 -33.81 24.16
N MET A 342 -48.73 -32.81 23.45
CA MET A 342 -47.43 -32.24 23.61
C MET A 342 -47.29 -31.50 24.95
N PRO A 343 -46.23 -31.68 25.72
CA PRO A 343 -46.00 -30.90 26.94
C PRO A 343 -45.65 -29.43 26.61
N THR A 344 -46.22 -28.51 27.34
CA THR A 344 -45.96 -27.05 27.29
C THR A 344 -44.52 -26.69 27.62
N PRO A 345 -43.83 -25.80 26.90
CA PRO A 345 -42.49 -25.41 27.24
C PRO A 345 -42.44 -24.63 28.56
N SER A 346 -41.53 -25.03 29.43
CA SER A 346 -41.24 -24.39 30.71
C SER A 346 -40.56 -23.04 30.49
N SER A 347 -40.97 -22.06 31.29
CA SER A 347 -40.47 -20.68 31.27
C SER A 347 -38.97 -20.55 31.50
N VAL A 348 -38.31 -19.79 30.63
CA VAL A 348 -36.90 -19.37 30.74
C VAL A 348 -36.73 -18.48 31.98
N PRO A 349 -35.70 -18.68 32.81
CA PRO A 349 -35.48 -17.77 33.95
C PRO A 349 -34.96 -16.42 33.47
N THR A 350 -35.57 -15.35 33.94
CA THR A 350 -35.20 -13.95 33.70
C THR A 350 -33.88 -13.66 34.45
N LEU A 351 -32.84 -13.29 33.74
CA LEU A 351 -31.60 -12.76 34.31
C LEU A 351 -31.83 -11.41 34.94
N THR A 352 -31.68 -11.33 36.25
CA THR A 352 -31.72 -10.07 36.99
C THR A 352 -30.36 -9.36 36.85
N LEU A 353 -30.34 -8.17 36.30
CA LEU A 353 -29.17 -7.30 36.23
C LEU A 353 -28.72 -6.84 37.62
N PRO A 354 -27.42 -6.75 37.93
CA PRO A 354 -26.93 -6.20 39.18
C PRO A 354 -27.19 -4.68 39.25
N PRO A 355 -27.33 -4.10 40.44
CA PRO A 355 -27.66 -2.67 40.61
C PRO A 355 -26.53 -1.77 40.10
N SER A 356 -26.91 -0.75 39.36
CA SER A 356 -26.05 0.33 38.87
C SER A 356 -25.46 1.13 40.04
N PHE A 357 -24.12 1.25 40.08
CA PHE A 357 -23.43 2.13 41.01
C PHE A 357 -23.53 3.57 40.54
N THR A 358 -24.21 4.41 41.37
CA THR A 358 -24.21 5.85 41.18
C THR A 358 -22.94 6.44 41.80
N PRO A 359 -22.09 7.17 41.09
CA PRO A 359 -20.93 7.82 41.68
C PRO A 359 -21.35 8.98 42.59
N THR A 360 -20.81 9.03 43.80
CA THR A 360 -20.97 10.11 44.75
C THR A 360 -20.17 11.33 44.29
N PRO A 361 -20.73 12.57 44.33
CA PRO A 361 -19.98 13.77 43.96
C PRO A 361 -18.87 14.09 45.00
N PRO A 362 -17.74 14.69 44.57
CA PRO A 362 -16.65 15.02 45.47
C PRO A 362 -17.05 16.13 46.46
N THR A 363 -16.70 15.90 47.71
CA THR A 363 -16.87 16.88 48.81
C THR A 363 -15.85 18.01 48.64
N VAL A 364 -16.34 19.23 48.51
CA VAL A 364 -15.49 20.43 48.58
C VAL A 364 -15.15 20.67 50.04
N ILE A 365 -13.86 20.65 50.36
CA ILE A 365 -13.34 21.05 51.68
C ILE A 365 -12.96 22.55 51.59
N PRO A 366 -13.29 23.34 52.60
CA PRO A 366 -13.10 24.79 52.59
C PRO A 366 -11.65 25.24 52.65
#